data_62adcf20823b0f2328848d15d071aa2d
#
_entry.id   62adcf20823b0f2328848d15d071aa2d
#
_cell.length_a   1.000
_cell.length_b   1.000
_cell.length_c   1.000
_cell.angle_alpha   90.00
_cell.angle_beta   90.00
_cell.angle_gamma   90.00
#
_symmetry.space_group_name_H-M   'P 1'
#
loop_
_entity.id
_entity.type
_entity.pdbx_description
1 polymer ?
#
loop_
_entity_poly.entity_id
_entity_poly.type
_entity_poly.pdbx_seq_one_letter_code
_entity_poly.pdbx_strand_id
1 'polypeptide(L)'
;MKEAKVVVNNKVGLHARPAALFVQTASKFQSEVNVSCMDPKENKLRTANAKSILGILTLGVFQGIEITIKAEGGDEGEAVVALADLVKNNFGEEA
;
A
#
# COMPACT_ATOMS: atom_id res chain seq x y z
N MET A 1 7.06 -6.74 -14.24
CA MET A 1 6.81 -6.08 -12.94
C MET A 1 6.46 -4.62 -13.13
N LYS A 2 5.45 -4.16 -12.43
CA LYS A 2 5.06 -2.75 -12.40
C LYS A 2 5.17 -2.21 -11.00
N GLU A 3 5.49 -0.93 -10.88
CA GLU A 3 5.55 -0.28 -9.57
C GLU A 3 5.06 1.15 -9.63
N ALA A 4 4.63 1.65 -8.49
CA ALA A 4 4.23 3.04 -8.30
C ALA A 4 4.65 3.49 -6.92
N LYS A 5 5.04 4.74 -6.80
CA LYS A 5 5.36 5.38 -5.53
C LYS A 5 4.28 6.39 -5.22
N VAL A 6 3.70 6.30 -4.04
CA VAL A 6 2.64 7.21 -3.61
C VAL A 6 2.85 7.60 -2.17
N VAL A 7 2.41 8.79 -1.81
CA VAL A 7 2.47 9.28 -0.42
C VAL A 7 1.13 9.03 0.24
N VAL A 8 1.17 8.44 1.44
CA VAL A 8 -0.03 8.19 2.23
C VAL A 8 -0.37 9.49 2.97
N ASN A 9 -1.48 10.13 2.59
CA ASN A 9 -1.83 11.45 3.12
C ASN A 9 -3.03 11.47 4.07
N ASN A 10 -3.73 10.35 4.23
CA ASN A 10 -4.84 10.29 5.16
C ASN A 10 -4.33 10.33 6.61
N LYS A 11 -5.17 10.82 7.52
CA LYS A 11 -4.74 11.10 8.90
C LYS A 11 -4.19 9.90 9.64
N VAL A 12 -4.80 8.74 9.45
CA VAL A 12 -4.42 7.53 10.22
C VAL A 12 -3.39 6.66 9.49
N GLY A 13 -3.01 7.01 8.27
CA GLY A 13 -2.07 6.19 7.48
C GLY A 13 -2.65 4.82 7.14
N LEU A 14 -1.79 3.82 7.05
CA LEU A 14 -2.20 2.44 6.78
C LEU A 14 -2.56 1.71 8.07
N HIS A 15 -3.66 2.12 8.68
CA HIS A 15 -4.16 1.54 9.94
C HIS A 15 -5.64 1.21 9.78
N ALA A 16 -6.13 0.24 10.51
CA ALA A 16 -7.55 -0.13 10.59
C ALA A 16 -8.24 -0.19 9.22
N ARG A 17 -9.20 0.73 8.98
CA ARG A 17 -10.01 0.73 7.74
C ARG A 17 -9.19 0.91 6.47
N PRO A 18 -8.25 1.86 6.39
CA PRO A 18 -7.40 1.98 5.20
C PRO A 18 -6.61 0.70 4.89
N ALA A 19 -6.07 0.05 5.91
CA ALA A 19 -5.34 -1.20 5.71
C ALA A 19 -6.25 -2.30 5.19
N ALA A 20 -7.47 -2.41 5.74
CA ALA A 20 -8.44 -3.40 5.29
C ALA A 20 -8.84 -3.17 3.83
N LEU A 21 -9.10 -1.91 3.45
CA LEU A 21 -9.44 -1.56 2.07
C LEU A 21 -8.29 -1.87 1.11
N PHE A 22 -7.07 -1.58 1.53
CA PHE A 22 -5.88 -1.85 0.73
C PHE A 22 -5.75 -3.35 0.45
N VAL A 23 -5.87 -4.16 1.50
CA VAL A 23 -5.78 -5.62 1.39
C VAL A 23 -6.91 -6.18 0.52
N GLN A 24 -8.13 -5.71 0.72
CA GLN A 24 -9.28 -6.15 -0.08
C GLN A 24 -9.08 -5.83 -1.56
N THR A 25 -8.59 -4.64 -1.86
CA THR A 25 -8.34 -4.23 -3.24
C THR A 25 -7.22 -5.06 -3.86
N ALA A 26 -6.12 -5.26 -3.15
CA ALA A 26 -5.01 -6.07 -3.63
C ALA A 26 -5.44 -7.52 -3.89
N SER A 27 -6.34 -8.05 -3.05
CA SER A 27 -6.80 -9.43 -3.15
C SER A 27 -7.69 -9.70 -4.36
N LYS A 28 -8.18 -8.66 -5.03
CA LYS A 28 -8.96 -8.81 -6.27
C LYS A 28 -8.09 -9.19 -7.47
N PHE A 29 -6.79 -8.99 -7.36
CA PHE A 29 -5.86 -9.25 -8.45
C PHE A 29 -5.11 -10.54 -8.23
N GLN A 30 -4.72 -11.19 -9.33
CA GLN A 30 -3.96 -12.43 -9.26
C GLN A 30 -2.47 -12.18 -9.05
N SER A 31 -1.99 -11.01 -9.45
CA SER A 31 -0.59 -10.64 -9.30
C SER A 31 -0.14 -10.68 -7.85
N GLU A 32 1.13 -11.01 -7.65
CA GLU A 32 1.75 -10.81 -6.35
C GLU A 32 1.96 -9.31 -6.16
N VAL A 33 1.56 -8.78 -5.02
CA VAL A 33 1.67 -7.36 -4.72
C VAL A 33 2.39 -7.19 -3.41
N ASN A 34 3.45 -6.39 -3.43
CA ASN A 34 4.22 -6.04 -2.25
C ASN A 34 4.23 -4.54 -2.05
N VAL A 35 4.27 -4.13 -0.80
CA VAL A 35 4.38 -2.73 -0.41
C VAL A 35 5.65 -2.55 0.38
N SER A 36 6.43 -1.56 0.01
CA SER A 36 7.67 -1.23 0.71
C SER A 36 7.63 0.21 1.20
N CYS A 37 8.25 0.46 2.33
CA CYS A 37 8.47 1.81 2.82
C CYS A 37 9.79 1.87 3.57
N MET A 38 10.36 3.06 3.65
CA MET A 38 11.59 3.28 4.41
C MET A 38 11.22 3.68 5.83
N ASP A 39 11.77 2.97 6.82
CA ASP A 39 11.57 3.34 8.21
C ASP A 39 12.34 4.64 8.48
N PRO A 40 11.66 5.72 8.88
CA PRO A 40 12.33 7.01 9.07
C PRO A 40 13.28 7.03 10.26
N LYS A 41 13.09 6.14 11.25
CA LYS A 41 13.95 6.08 12.42
C LYS A 41 15.18 5.23 12.21
N GLU A 42 15.00 4.05 11.61
CA GLU A 42 16.08 3.08 11.44
C GLU A 42 16.71 3.14 10.07
N ASN A 43 16.11 3.88 9.14
CA ASN A 43 16.58 4.00 7.76
C ASN A 43 16.70 2.63 7.08
N LYS A 44 15.76 1.74 7.38
CA LYS A 44 15.68 0.40 6.81
C LYS A 44 14.45 0.25 5.95
N LEU A 45 14.60 -0.47 4.84
CA LEU A 45 13.48 -0.79 3.98
C LEU A 45 12.64 -1.89 4.62
N ARG A 46 11.34 -1.64 4.76
CA ARG A 46 10.37 -2.63 5.21
C ARG A 46 9.48 -3.02 4.05
N THR A 47 9.19 -4.30 3.93
CA THR A 47 8.35 -4.83 2.85
C THR A 47 7.31 -5.76 3.43
N ALA A 48 6.09 -5.69 2.88
CA ALA A 48 5.01 -6.57 3.28
C ALA A 48 4.21 -7.01 2.07
N ASN A 49 3.55 -8.17 2.20
CA ASN A 49 2.60 -8.66 1.22
C ASN A 49 1.32 -7.83 1.31
N ALA A 50 0.93 -7.21 0.21
CA ALA A 50 -0.25 -6.34 0.17
C ALA A 50 -1.56 -7.08 0.44
N LYS A 51 -1.56 -8.41 0.35
CA LYS A 51 -2.74 -9.24 0.61
C LYS A 51 -2.82 -9.71 2.06
N SER A 52 -1.87 -9.31 2.90
CA SER A 52 -1.82 -9.66 4.31
C SER A 52 -2.15 -8.44 5.17
N ILE A 53 -3.29 -8.48 5.86
CA ILE A 53 -3.68 -7.37 6.75
C ILE A 53 -2.64 -7.18 7.86
N LEU A 54 -2.16 -8.25 8.44
CA LEU A 54 -1.14 -8.16 9.47
C LEU A 54 0.16 -7.57 8.93
N GLY A 55 0.56 -7.99 7.72
CA GLY A 55 1.75 -7.45 7.08
C GLY A 55 1.65 -5.94 6.86
N ILE A 56 0.52 -5.47 6.34
CA ILE A 56 0.29 -4.04 6.10
C ILE A 56 0.31 -3.26 7.42
N LEU A 57 -0.34 -3.78 8.46
CA LEU A 57 -0.36 -3.11 9.75
C LEU A 57 1.04 -3.02 10.38
N THR A 58 1.86 -4.05 10.20
CA THR A 58 3.21 -4.07 10.77
C THR A 58 4.21 -3.18 10.03
N LEU A 59 3.86 -2.69 8.84
CA LEU A 59 4.72 -1.71 8.15
C LEU A 59 4.85 -0.40 8.91
N GLY A 60 3.86 -0.04 9.72
CA GLY A 60 3.92 1.18 10.51
C GLY A 60 3.83 2.44 9.67
N VAL A 61 3.10 2.41 8.54
CA VAL A 61 2.95 3.57 7.67
C VAL A 61 1.95 4.55 8.27
N PHE A 62 2.39 5.78 8.45
CA PHE A 62 1.55 6.86 8.95
C PHE A 62 1.51 8.01 7.95
N GLN A 63 0.76 9.06 8.26
CA GLN A 63 0.57 10.19 7.36
C GLN A 63 1.91 10.80 6.93
N GLY A 64 2.06 11.03 5.63
CA GLY A 64 3.25 11.63 5.05
C GLY A 64 4.32 10.64 4.58
N ILE A 65 4.16 9.36 4.86
CA ILE A 65 5.13 8.34 4.43
C ILE A 65 4.87 7.95 2.97
N GLU A 66 5.94 7.91 2.18
CA GLU A 66 5.90 7.40 0.82
C GLU A 66 6.01 5.87 0.83
N ILE A 67 5.13 5.21 0.10
CA ILE A 67 5.18 3.77 -0.09
C ILE A 67 5.45 3.45 -1.56
N THR A 68 6.10 2.31 -1.80
CA THR A 68 6.29 1.77 -3.15
C THR A 68 5.44 0.52 -3.28
N ILE A 69 4.55 0.52 -4.26
CA ILE A 69 3.68 -0.60 -4.56
C ILE A 69 4.27 -1.32 -5.77
N LYS A 70 4.58 -2.61 -5.62
CA LYS A 70 5.13 -3.43 -6.70
C LYS A 70 4.20 -4.59 -6.96
N ALA A 71 3.88 -4.84 -8.23
CA ALA A 71 3.04 -5.96 -8.62
C ALA A 71 3.71 -6.75 -9.74
N GLU A 72 3.58 -8.07 -9.68
CA GLU A 72 4.11 -8.98 -10.70
C GLU A 72 3.09 -10.06 -11.00
N GLY A 73 2.68 -10.13 -12.27
CA GLY A 73 1.68 -11.08 -12.71
C GLY A 73 0.92 -10.59 -13.94
N GLY A 74 -0.08 -11.35 -14.33
CA GLY A 74 -0.84 -11.06 -15.55
C GLY A 74 -1.62 -9.75 -15.50
N ASP A 75 -2.08 -9.33 -14.31
CA ASP A 75 -2.84 -8.11 -14.11
C ASP A 75 -2.06 -7.05 -13.32
N GLU A 76 -0.74 -7.09 -13.39
CA GLU A 76 0.14 -6.24 -12.60
C GLU A 76 -0.12 -4.73 -12.82
N GLY A 77 -0.36 -4.33 -14.05
CA GLY A 77 -0.62 -2.92 -14.35
C GLY A 77 -1.91 -2.43 -13.72
N GLU A 78 -2.97 -3.22 -13.80
CA GLU A 78 -4.26 -2.89 -13.21
C GLU A 78 -4.17 -2.86 -11.68
N ALA A 79 -3.44 -3.79 -11.10
CA ALA A 79 -3.25 -3.87 -9.65
C ALA A 79 -2.56 -2.61 -9.12
N VAL A 80 -1.46 -2.20 -9.76
CA VAL A 80 -0.71 -1.02 -9.33
C VAL A 80 -1.56 0.24 -9.45
N VAL A 81 -2.28 0.40 -10.56
CA VAL A 81 -3.14 1.58 -10.77
C VAL A 81 -4.24 1.64 -9.72
N ALA A 82 -4.93 0.52 -9.48
CA ALA A 82 -6.02 0.47 -8.51
C ALA A 82 -5.55 0.84 -7.10
N LEU A 83 -4.42 0.29 -6.69
CA LEU A 83 -3.89 0.55 -5.35
C LEU A 83 -3.34 1.98 -5.21
N ALA A 84 -2.65 2.47 -6.23
CA ALA A 84 -2.16 3.84 -6.23
C ALA A 84 -3.31 4.84 -6.16
N ASP A 85 -4.38 4.61 -6.93
CA ASP A 85 -5.55 5.48 -6.91
C ASP A 85 -6.26 5.45 -5.55
N LEU A 86 -6.35 4.28 -4.93
CA LEU A 86 -6.93 4.15 -3.59
C LEU A 86 -6.19 5.03 -2.59
N VAL A 87 -4.86 5.00 -2.62
CA VAL A 87 -4.03 5.80 -1.72
C VAL A 87 -4.18 7.30 -2.03
N LYS A 88 -4.15 7.67 -3.31
CA LYS A 88 -4.28 9.07 -3.74
C LYS A 88 -5.63 9.67 -3.35
N ASN A 89 -6.66 8.85 -3.26
CA ASN A 89 -8.01 9.27 -2.88
C ASN A 89 -8.24 9.15 -1.37
N ASN A 90 -7.17 9.00 -0.59
CA ASN A 90 -7.23 8.88 0.87
C ASN A 90 -8.14 7.75 1.33
N PHE A 91 -8.19 6.65 0.56
CA PHE A 91 -9.04 5.48 0.84
C PHE A 91 -10.52 5.84 0.95
N GLY A 92 -10.94 6.90 0.24
CA GLY A 92 -12.30 7.40 0.31
C GLY A 92 -12.61 8.21 1.56
N GLU A 93 -11.63 8.44 2.42
CA GLU A 93 -11.79 9.25 3.63
C GLU A 93 -11.61 10.73 3.31
N GLU A 94 -12.24 11.57 4.10
CA GLU A 94 -11.99 13.01 4.03
C GLU A 94 -10.65 13.30 4.70
N ALA A 95 -9.87 14.16 4.06
CA ALA A 95 -8.55 14.55 4.55
C ALA A 95 -8.65 15.37 5.84
#